data_b2df24accd1467ae174cf5e311d1ee9a
#
_entry.id   b2df24accd1467ae174cf5e311d1ee9a
#
_cell.length_a   1.000
_cell.length_b   1.000
_cell.length_c   1.000
_cell.angle_alpha   90.00
_cell.angle_beta   90.00
_cell.angle_gamma   90.00
#
_symmetry.space_group_name_H-M   'P 1'
#
loop_
_entity.id
_entity.type
_entity.pdbx_description
1 polymer ?
#
loop_
_entity_poly.entity_id
_entity_poly.type
_entity_poly.pdbx_seq_one_letter_code
_entity_poly.pdbx_strand_id
1 'polypeptide(L)'
;MNLYLDETVELGSDGNRGNLLGIQPYMLAADYASEETFFEKIDGYLNAARQKAWLNPCTVAVLPEYLGSWLVILGEKAQAHQAKTINRAMRPIVLRNALPFIQELLSSREGNKVNASIFRMKATQMAQAYQAVFSKLAVKYGVTIVGGSILLPAPSAQGGVIKPGKGALYNVSAVFKPDGQAHPALSVKSFPIATELPFVASGLTGNLPVFETPAGRLGVLVCADSFYPQAYEQMKSLKAELIAVPSFSMGKGLWNQPWGDYSGAEAPADVDPADAGRLTEGEAWHKYALLGRIASAGVKHGVNVFLHGELWDLEAENSPSIMMNGQSWFESIATRGALLNLWL
;
A
#
# COMPACT_ATOMS: atom_id res chain seq x y z
N MET A 1 18.10 6.07 -13.18
CA MET A 1 17.41 6.39 -11.90
C MET A 1 18.04 5.61 -10.76
N ASN A 2 18.24 6.19 -9.57
CA ASN A 2 18.76 5.47 -8.41
C ASN A 2 17.60 4.80 -7.66
N LEU A 3 17.68 3.48 -7.44
CA LEU A 3 16.68 2.71 -6.71
C LEU A 3 16.86 2.79 -5.20
N TYR A 4 18.09 3.10 -4.74
CA TYR A 4 18.47 3.01 -3.32
C TYR A 4 18.18 1.61 -2.74
N LEU A 5 18.35 0.57 -3.57
CA LEU A 5 18.13 -0.83 -3.18
C LEU A 5 19.30 -1.31 -2.30
N ASP A 6 19.05 -1.42 -0.99
CA ASP A 6 20.06 -1.80 -0.01
C ASP A 6 20.06 -3.30 0.27
N GLU A 7 18.92 -3.96 0.11
CA GLU A 7 18.74 -5.34 0.53
C GLU A 7 17.93 -6.15 -0.48
N THR A 8 18.34 -7.40 -0.65
CA THR A 8 17.58 -8.39 -1.42
C THR A 8 17.65 -9.72 -0.69
N VAL A 9 16.49 -10.25 -0.29
CA VAL A 9 16.39 -11.44 0.55
C VAL A 9 15.44 -12.45 -0.06
N GLU A 10 15.73 -13.72 0.16
CA GLU A 10 14.97 -14.85 -0.32
C GLU A 10 14.63 -15.79 0.83
N LEU A 11 13.38 -16.19 0.96
CA LEU A 11 12.90 -17.15 1.94
C LEU A 11 12.19 -18.32 1.24
N GLY A 12 12.58 -19.54 1.60
CA GLY A 12 12.10 -20.76 0.96
C GLY A 12 12.94 -21.14 -0.26
N SER A 13 12.40 -22.00 -1.10
CA SER A 13 12.99 -22.46 -2.36
C SER A 13 11.93 -22.60 -3.43
N ASP A 14 12.29 -22.35 -4.67
CA ASP A 14 11.35 -22.46 -5.80
C ASP A 14 10.80 -23.88 -5.93
N GLY A 15 9.53 -24.04 -5.59
CA GLY A 15 8.74 -25.25 -5.73
C GLY A 15 7.88 -25.29 -7.00
N ASN A 16 8.10 -24.41 -7.96
CA ASN A 16 7.28 -24.19 -9.16
C ASN A 16 5.82 -23.77 -8.84
N ARG A 17 5.57 -23.23 -7.65
CA ARG A 17 4.27 -22.73 -7.21
C ARG A 17 4.11 -21.21 -7.34
N GLY A 18 5.22 -20.53 -7.63
CA GLY A 18 5.32 -19.09 -7.64
C GLY A 18 5.85 -18.50 -6.34
N ASN A 19 5.69 -17.21 -6.18
CA ASN A 19 6.24 -16.45 -5.05
C ASN A 19 5.43 -15.18 -4.75
N LEU A 20 5.55 -14.71 -3.51
CA LEU A 20 5.21 -13.35 -3.15
C LEU A 20 6.51 -12.51 -3.19
N LEU A 21 6.52 -11.49 -4.03
CA LEU A 21 7.62 -10.55 -4.13
C LEU A 21 7.25 -9.23 -3.44
N GLY A 22 7.69 -9.05 -2.20
CA GLY A 22 7.58 -7.78 -1.48
C GLY A 22 8.55 -6.75 -2.05
N ILE A 23 8.06 -5.60 -2.44
CA ILE A 23 8.86 -4.48 -2.93
C ILE A 23 8.70 -3.33 -1.94
N GLN A 24 9.75 -3.08 -1.14
CA GLN A 24 9.90 -1.90 -0.31
C GLN A 24 10.64 -0.84 -1.13
N PRO A 25 9.93 0.07 -1.82
CA PRO A 25 10.60 1.07 -2.63
C PRO A 25 11.06 2.24 -1.75
N TYR A 26 12.20 2.84 -2.10
CA TYR A 26 12.61 4.13 -1.54
C TYR A 26 12.22 5.24 -2.52
N MET A 27 11.16 5.95 -2.20
CA MET A 27 10.56 6.95 -3.08
C MET A 27 10.98 8.37 -2.70
N LEU A 28 11.27 9.16 -3.71
CA LEU A 28 11.46 10.59 -3.58
C LEU A 28 10.24 11.32 -4.14
N ALA A 29 9.93 12.52 -3.65
CA ALA A 29 8.86 13.33 -4.24
C ALA A 29 9.08 13.57 -5.75
N ALA A 30 10.32 13.62 -6.21
CA ALA A 30 10.68 13.76 -7.64
C ALA A 30 10.27 12.53 -8.47
N ASP A 31 10.18 11.34 -7.89
CA ASP A 31 9.77 10.12 -8.61
C ASP A 31 8.29 10.19 -9.06
N TYR A 32 7.51 11.12 -8.49
CA TYR A 32 6.11 11.40 -8.84
C TYR A 32 5.92 12.59 -9.80
N ALA A 33 7.00 13.14 -10.34
CA ALA A 33 6.94 14.32 -11.23
C ALA A 33 6.21 14.04 -12.53
N SER A 34 6.31 12.84 -13.06
CA SER A 34 5.63 12.38 -14.27
C SER A 34 5.24 10.90 -14.17
N GLU A 35 4.35 10.45 -15.05
CA GLU A 35 4.02 9.04 -15.18
C GLU A 35 5.26 8.22 -15.55
N GLU A 36 6.14 8.77 -16.37
CA GLU A 36 7.38 8.13 -16.80
C GLU A 36 8.35 7.92 -15.63
N THR A 37 8.62 8.95 -14.82
CA THR A 37 9.52 8.83 -13.64
C THR A 37 8.97 7.85 -12.62
N PHE A 38 7.67 7.85 -12.38
CA PHE A 38 7.03 6.88 -11.51
C PHE A 38 7.12 5.45 -12.07
N PHE A 39 6.85 5.30 -13.38
CA PHE A 39 7.02 4.01 -14.06
C PHE A 39 8.45 3.49 -13.96
N GLU A 40 9.45 4.31 -14.33
CA GLU A 40 10.86 3.92 -14.32
C GLU A 40 11.34 3.50 -12.92
N LYS A 41 10.84 4.15 -11.87
CA LYS A 41 11.18 3.82 -10.49
C LYS A 41 10.72 2.40 -10.12
N ILE A 42 9.46 2.09 -10.36
CA ILE A 42 8.91 0.76 -10.04
C ILE A 42 9.45 -0.31 -11.00
N ASP A 43 9.61 0.03 -12.27
CA ASP A 43 10.24 -0.81 -13.29
C ASP A 43 11.64 -1.27 -12.88
N GLY A 44 12.41 -0.36 -12.31
CA GLY A 44 13.74 -0.66 -11.80
C GLY A 44 13.76 -1.75 -10.74
N TYR A 45 12.85 -1.74 -9.77
CA TYR A 45 12.72 -2.80 -8.75
C TYR A 45 12.32 -4.13 -9.36
N LEU A 46 11.32 -4.15 -10.25
CA LEU A 46 10.89 -5.37 -10.94
C LEU A 46 12.01 -5.92 -11.84
N ASN A 47 12.77 -5.04 -12.51
CA ASN A 47 13.92 -5.46 -13.30
C ASN A 47 15.04 -6.06 -12.43
N ALA A 48 15.29 -5.51 -11.24
CA ALA A 48 16.24 -6.09 -10.29
C ALA A 48 15.81 -7.49 -9.83
N ALA A 49 14.52 -7.69 -9.56
CA ALA A 49 13.97 -9.01 -9.24
C ALA A 49 14.08 -9.99 -10.42
N ARG A 50 13.84 -9.52 -11.66
CA ARG A 50 14.02 -10.31 -12.88
C ARG A 50 15.47 -10.77 -13.07
N GLN A 51 16.44 -9.90 -12.78
CA GLN A 51 17.87 -10.25 -12.87
C GLN A 51 18.27 -11.35 -11.87
N LYS A 52 17.53 -11.50 -10.79
CA LYS A 52 17.67 -12.58 -9.80
C LYS A 52 16.89 -13.85 -10.16
N ALA A 53 16.24 -13.90 -11.31
CA ALA A 53 15.35 -14.98 -11.73
C ALA A 53 14.18 -15.24 -10.76
N TRP A 54 13.71 -14.19 -10.06
CA TRP A 54 12.59 -14.29 -9.12
C TRP A 54 11.22 -14.09 -9.77
N LEU A 55 11.16 -13.66 -11.05
CA LEU A 55 9.89 -13.45 -11.73
C LEU A 55 9.50 -14.65 -12.61
N ASN A 56 8.30 -15.14 -12.40
CA ASN A 56 7.65 -16.18 -13.18
C ASN A 56 6.14 -15.86 -13.33
N PRO A 57 5.37 -16.56 -14.16
CA PRO A 57 3.94 -16.28 -14.37
C PRO A 57 3.07 -16.37 -13.10
N CYS A 58 3.55 -17.08 -12.06
CA CYS A 58 2.89 -17.19 -10.77
C CYS A 58 3.45 -16.20 -9.72
N THR A 59 4.25 -15.22 -10.11
CA THR A 59 4.71 -14.17 -9.19
C THR A 59 3.58 -13.20 -8.86
N VAL A 60 3.45 -12.87 -7.57
CA VAL A 60 2.63 -11.76 -7.07
C VAL A 60 3.56 -10.70 -6.48
N ALA A 61 3.74 -9.60 -7.20
CA ALA A 61 4.51 -8.45 -6.71
C ALA A 61 3.61 -7.57 -5.84
N VAL A 62 4.07 -7.22 -4.64
CA VAL A 62 3.30 -6.44 -3.66
C VAL A 62 4.04 -5.14 -3.37
N LEU A 63 3.33 -4.01 -3.56
CA LEU A 63 3.82 -2.67 -3.28
C LEU A 63 3.08 -2.07 -2.06
N PRO A 64 3.66 -1.03 -1.41
CA PRO A 64 3.16 -0.54 -0.13
C PRO A 64 1.98 0.42 -0.25
N GLU A 65 1.34 0.67 0.90
CA GLU A 65 0.27 1.64 1.06
C GLU A 65 0.69 3.06 0.66
N TYR A 66 -0.25 3.87 0.21
CA TYR A 66 -0.11 5.26 -0.24
C TYR A 66 0.78 5.47 -1.47
N LEU A 67 1.41 4.44 -2.00
CA LEU A 67 2.29 4.57 -3.16
C LEU A 67 1.62 5.30 -4.34
N GLY A 68 0.36 4.98 -4.65
CA GLY A 68 -0.43 5.66 -5.68
C GLY A 68 -0.97 7.03 -5.27
N SER A 69 -1.10 7.29 -3.96
CA SER A 69 -1.70 8.54 -3.45
C SER A 69 -0.82 9.76 -3.70
N TRP A 70 0.50 9.59 -3.71
CA TRP A 70 1.43 10.68 -3.98
C TRP A 70 1.46 11.11 -5.46
N LEU A 71 0.79 10.40 -6.36
CA LEU A 71 0.48 10.87 -7.72
C LEU A 71 -0.38 12.14 -7.73
N VAL A 72 -0.87 12.57 -6.57
CA VAL A 72 -1.54 13.88 -6.40
C VAL A 72 -0.69 15.06 -6.88
N ILE A 73 0.66 14.92 -6.86
CA ILE A 73 1.60 15.95 -7.33
C ILE A 73 2.01 15.76 -8.79
N LEU A 74 1.45 14.78 -9.50
CA LEU A 74 1.78 14.48 -10.89
C LEU A 74 1.57 15.69 -11.80
N GLY A 75 2.59 16.02 -12.60
CA GLY A 75 2.56 17.15 -13.54
C GLY A 75 2.61 18.53 -12.89
N GLU A 76 2.86 18.59 -11.58
CA GLU A 76 3.01 19.86 -10.88
C GLU A 76 4.42 20.45 -11.06
N LYS A 77 4.58 21.73 -10.75
CA LYS A 77 5.87 22.43 -10.88
C LYS A 77 6.90 21.90 -9.87
N ALA A 78 8.19 22.08 -10.18
CA ALA A 78 9.31 21.67 -9.32
C ALA A 78 9.17 22.10 -7.85
N GLN A 79 8.51 23.23 -7.58
CA GLN A 79 8.23 23.72 -6.23
C GLN A 79 7.44 22.71 -5.35
N ALA A 80 6.56 21.90 -5.94
CA ALA A 80 5.83 20.86 -5.20
C ALA A 80 6.75 19.69 -4.84
N HIS A 81 7.63 19.28 -5.75
CA HIS A 81 8.55 18.16 -5.55
C HIS A 81 9.75 18.52 -4.65
N GLN A 82 10.15 19.79 -4.63
CA GLN A 82 11.29 20.30 -3.84
C GLN A 82 10.89 20.94 -2.51
N ALA A 83 9.60 20.92 -2.18
CA ALA A 83 9.11 21.46 -0.92
C ALA A 83 9.70 20.69 0.27
N LYS A 84 9.95 21.39 1.39
CA LYS A 84 10.42 20.74 2.61
C LYS A 84 9.31 20.06 3.43
N THR A 85 8.06 20.48 3.23
CA THR A 85 6.91 19.92 3.95
C THR A 85 5.76 19.66 3.00
N ILE A 86 4.92 18.68 3.32
CA ILE A 86 3.73 18.34 2.52
C ILE A 86 2.79 19.54 2.38
N ASN A 87 2.62 20.35 3.42
CA ASN A 87 1.79 21.55 3.37
C ASN A 87 2.32 22.57 2.35
N ARG A 88 3.64 22.72 2.24
CA ARG A 88 4.26 23.60 1.24
C ARG A 88 4.16 23.02 -0.17
N ALA A 89 4.23 21.68 -0.30
CA ALA A 89 4.03 21.00 -1.58
C ALA A 89 2.61 21.17 -2.12
N MET A 90 1.60 21.11 -1.25
CA MET A 90 0.18 21.19 -1.65
C MET A 90 -0.27 22.60 -2.04
N ARG A 91 0.35 23.67 -1.50
CA ARG A 91 -0.04 25.07 -1.80
C ARG A 91 -0.04 25.42 -3.30
N PRO A 92 1.06 25.19 -4.08
CA PRO A 92 1.05 25.48 -5.51
C PRO A 92 0.02 24.66 -6.28
N ILE A 93 -0.29 23.45 -5.84
CA ILE A 93 -1.29 22.58 -6.44
C ILE A 93 -2.69 23.22 -6.30
N VAL A 94 -3.05 23.66 -5.10
CA VAL A 94 -4.32 24.36 -4.83
C VAL A 94 -4.41 25.65 -5.63
N LEU A 95 -3.36 26.46 -5.65
CA LEU A 95 -3.35 27.73 -6.38
C LEU A 95 -3.52 27.55 -7.89
N ARG A 96 -2.86 26.53 -8.46
CA ARG A 96 -2.94 26.24 -9.90
C ARG A 96 -4.31 25.66 -10.29
N ASN A 97 -4.96 24.94 -9.38
CA ASN A 97 -6.22 24.26 -9.60
C ASN A 97 -7.34 24.91 -8.76
N ALA A 98 -7.31 26.25 -8.58
CA ALA A 98 -8.18 26.95 -7.63
C ALA A 98 -9.69 26.72 -7.88
N LEU A 99 -10.15 26.75 -9.13
CA LEU A 99 -11.56 26.52 -9.44
C LEU A 99 -12.01 25.08 -9.11
N PRO A 100 -11.37 24.02 -9.60
CA PRO A 100 -11.67 22.65 -9.20
C PRO A 100 -11.58 22.45 -7.68
N PHE A 101 -10.57 23.02 -7.04
CA PHE A 101 -10.41 22.93 -5.59
C PHE A 101 -11.60 23.53 -4.82
N ILE A 102 -12.05 24.74 -5.20
CA ILE A 102 -13.19 25.41 -4.57
C ILE A 102 -14.48 24.59 -4.79
N GLN A 103 -14.68 24.03 -5.99
CA GLN A 103 -15.84 23.17 -6.27
C GLN A 103 -15.89 21.95 -5.36
N GLU A 104 -14.74 21.25 -5.21
CA GLU A 104 -14.64 20.11 -4.31
C GLU A 104 -14.78 20.53 -2.84
N LEU A 105 -14.20 21.67 -2.43
CA LEU A 105 -14.27 22.19 -1.08
C LEU A 105 -15.72 22.50 -0.64
N LEU A 106 -16.53 23.05 -1.56
CA LEU A 106 -17.94 23.36 -1.30
C LEU A 106 -18.80 22.09 -1.26
N SER A 107 -18.44 21.06 -2.01
CA SER A 107 -19.18 19.79 -2.05
C SER A 107 -18.74 18.79 -0.98
N SER A 108 -17.56 18.99 -0.38
CA SER A 108 -16.98 18.08 0.62
C SER A 108 -17.80 18.05 1.91
N ARG A 109 -18.04 16.84 2.40
CA ARG A 109 -18.72 16.56 3.68
C ARG A 109 -17.77 16.01 4.74
N GLU A 110 -16.51 15.80 4.40
CA GLU A 110 -15.48 15.29 5.27
C GLU A 110 -15.07 16.32 6.33
N GLY A 111 -14.59 15.84 7.50
CA GLY A 111 -14.12 16.71 8.58
C GLY A 111 -12.92 17.56 8.15
N ASN A 112 -11.97 16.97 7.41
CA ASN A 112 -10.86 17.69 6.77
C ASN A 112 -11.15 17.91 5.28
N LYS A 113 -11.96 18.93 5.00
CA LYS A 113 -12.39 19.29 3.64
C LYS A 113 -11.22 19.63 2.73
N VAL A 114 -10.14 20.22 3.26
CA VAL A 114 -8.98 20.64 2.47
C VAL A 114 -8.27 19.42 1.89
N ASN A 115 -7.92 18.45 2.73
CA ASN A 115 -7.27 17.24 2.26
C ASN A 115 -8.15 16.45 1.30
N ALA A 116 -9.45 16.27 1.64
CA ALA A 116 -10.39 15.59 0.76
C ALA A 116 -10.49 16.25 -0.62
N SER A 117 -10.58 17.59 -0.67
CA SER A 117 -10.68 18.34 -1.92
C SER A 117 -9.43 18.23 -2.80
N ILE A 118 -8.24 18.20 -2.19
CA ILE A 118 -6.98 18.03 -2.93
C ILE A 118 -6.98 16.68 -3.66
N PHE A 119 -7.30 15.58 -2.97
CA PHE A 119 -7.34 14.25 -3.59
C PHE A 119 -8.48 14.12 -4.61
N ARG A 120 -9.67 14.70 -4.33
CA ARG A 120 -10.82 14.64 -5.25
C ARG A 120 -10.55 15.37 -6.55
N MET A 121 -10.03 16.61 -6.52
CA MET A 121 -9.75 17.38 -7.73
C MET A 121 -8.69 16.73 -8.63
N LYS A 122 -7.79 15.91 -8.07
CA LYS A 122 -6.74 15.19 -8.78
C LYS A 122 -7.09 13.72 -9.09
N ALA A 123 -8.24 13.22 -8.59
CA ALA A 123 -8.59 11.80 -8.61
C ALA A 123 -8.54 11.16 -10.00
N THR A 124 -9.04 11.83 -11.03
CA THR A 124 -9.03 11.30 -12.41
C THR A 124 -7.60 11.15 -12.93
N GLN A 125 -6.74 12.17 -12.75
CA GLN A 125 -5.36 12.12 -13.17
C GLN A 125 -4.58 11.05 -12.41
N MET A 126 -4.78 10.97 -11.10
CA MET A 126 -4.15 9.94 -10.25
C MET A 126 -4.53 8.53 -10.68
N ALA A 127 -5.84 8.27 -10.87
CA ALA A 127 -6.33 6.96 -11.27
C ALA A 127 -5.81 6.56 -12.67
N GLN A 128 -5.76 7.49 -13.61
CA GLN A 128 -5.22 7.25 -14.96
C GLN A 128 -3.74 6.86 -14.93
N ALA A 129 -2.91 7.62 -14.23
CA ALA A 129 -1.48 7.33 -14.11
C ALA A 129 -1.21 6.02 -13.36
N TYR A 130 -1.92 5.79 -12.25
CA TYR A 130 -1.85 4.56 -11.48
C TYR A 130 -2.22 3.34 -12.35
N GLN A 131 -3.34 3.41 -13.06
CA GLN A 131 -3.75 2.37 -14.00
C GLN A 131 -2.72 2.15 -15.11
N ALA A 132 -2.27 3.22 -15.79
CA ALA A 132 -1.35 3.11 -16.92
C ALA A 132 -0.02 2.46 -16.51
N VAL A 133 0.54 2.90 -15.37
CA VAL A 133 1.83 2.38 -14.89
C VAL A 133 1.71 0.91 -14.50
N PHE A 134 0.75 0.54 -13.65
CA PHE A 134 0.67 -0.84 -13.18
C PHE A 134 0.19 -1.82 -14.23
N SER A 135 -0.70 -1.41 -15.14
CA SER A 135 -1.07 -2.21 -16.31
C SER A 135 0.14 -2.51 -17.19
N LYS A 136 0.93 -1.48 -17.52
CA LYS A 136 2.13 -1.63 -18.34
C LYS A 136 3.19 -2.52 -17.69
N LEU A 137 3.39 -2.39 -16.37
CA LEU A 137 4.34 -3.21 -15.61
C LEU A 137 3.87 -4.67 -15.53
N ALA A 138 2.59 -4.92 -15.24
CA ALA A 138 2.03 -6.26 -15.18
C ALA A 138 2.20 -7.01 -16.51
N VAL A 139 1.90 -6.37 -17.63
CA VAL A 139 2.12 -6.92 -18.98
C VAL A 139 3.61 -7.13 -19.27
N LYS A 140 4.46 -6.12 -18.99
CA LYS A 140 5.91 -6.16 -19.27
C LYS A 140 6.60 -7.35 -18.60
N TYR A 141 6.19 -7.67 -17.38
CA TYR A 141 6.82 -8.73 -16.58
C TYR A 141 6.02 -10.04 -16.56
N GLY A 142 4.77 -10.03 -17.03
CA GLY A 142 3.90 -11.19 -17.03
C GLY A 142 3.50 -11.65 -15.62
N VAL A 143 3.37 -10.74 -14.67
CA VAL A 143 3.16 -11.02 -13.24
C VAL A 143 1.88 -10.34 -12.71
N THR A 144 1.33 -10.88 -11.62
CA THR A 144 0.29 -10.18 -10.86
C THR A 144 0.93 -9.06 -10.02
N ILE A 145 0.30 -7.88 -9.99
CA ILE A 145 0.79 -6.74 -9.18
C ILE A 145 -0.30 -6.26 -8.22
N VAL A 146 -0.03 -6.30 -6.92
CA VAL A 146 -0.75 -5.51 -5.91
C VAL A 146 -0.13 -4.11 -5.95
N GLY A 147 -0.86 -3.12 -6.49
CA GLY A 147 -0.34 -1.79 -6.79
C GLY A 147 -0.12 -0.89 -5.56
N GLY A 148 0.00 -1.48 -4.37
CA GLY A 148 -0.02 -0.73 -3.13
C GLY A 148 -1.40 -0.14 -2.85
N SER A 149 -1.48 1.14 -2.45
CA SER A 149 -2.79 1.78 -2.34
C SER A 149 -2.83 3.21 -2.90
N ILE A 150 -4.05 3.68 -3.13
CA ILE A 150 -4.36 4.99 -3.67
C ILE A 150 -5.63 5.57 -3.03
N LEU A 151 -5.65 6.88 -2.77
CA LEU A 151 -6.84 7.60 -2.30
C LEU A 151 -7.71 8.03 -3.48
N LEU A 152 -8.92 7.48 -3.57
CA LEU A 152 -9.88 7.82 -4.64
C LEU A 152 -11.31 7.98 -4.10
N PRO A 153 -12.11 8.90 -4.64
CA PRO A 153 -13.54 9.03 -4.29
C PRO A 153 -14.33 7.88 -4.91
N ALA A 154 -15.06 7.11 -4.08
CA ALA A 154 -15.95 6.02 -4.46
C ALA A 154 -15.47 5.24 -5.72
N PRO A 155 -14.25 4.66 -5.70
CA PRO A 155 -13.67 4.06 -6.89
C PRO A 155 -14.38 2.76 -7.29
N SER A 156 -14.33 2.45 -8.56
CA SER A 156 -14.77 1.17 -9.12
C SER A 156 -13.77 0.68 -10.16
N ALA A 157 -13.70 -0.64 -10.37
CA ALA A 157 -12.93 -1.25 -11.44
C ALA A 157 -13.92 -1.90 -12.42
N GLN A 158 -14.16 -1.27 -13.56
CA GLN A 158 -15.09 -1.73 -14.59
C GLN A 158 -14.37 -1.98 -15.91
N GLY A 159 -14.54 -3.17 -16.49
CA GLY A 159 -13.86 -3.56 -17.72
C GLY A 159 -12.34 -3.55 -17.60
N GLY A 160 -11.78 -3.86 -16.40
CA GLY A 160 -10.36 -3.87 -16.14
C GLY A 160 -9.73 -2.48 -15.92
N VAL A 161 -10.55 -1.42 -15.80
CA VAL A 161 -10.09 -0.03 -15.64
C VAL A 161 -10.62 0.57 -14.35
N ILE A 162 -9.74 1.19 -13.57
CA ILE A 162 -10.08 1.88 -12.32
C ILE A 162 -10.61 3.28 -12.65
N LYS A 163 -11.78 3.59 -12.11
CA LYS A 163 -12.45 4.89 -12.29
C LYS A 163 -12.83 5.48 -10.94
N PRO A 164 -12.44 6.74 -10.66
CA PRO A 164 -12.97 7.45 -9.51
C PRO A 164 -14.46 7.78 -9.75
N GLY A 165 -15.24 7.71 -8.71
CA GLY A 165 -16.65 8.04 -8.70
C GLY A 165 -16.95 9.37 -8.01
N LYS A 166 -18.21 9.56 -7.63
CA LYS A 166 -18.69 10.66 -6.78
C LYS A 166 -19.10 10.07 -5.43
N GLY A 167 -18.45 10.46 -4.35
CA GLY A 167 -18.76 9.90 -3.03
C GLY A 167 -17.65 10.14 -2.01
N ALA A 168 -17.64 9.36 -0.94
CA ALA A 168 -16.59 9.43 0.07
C ALA A 168 -15.22 9.07 -0.52
N LEU A 169 -14.15 9.62 0.06
CA LEU A 169 -12.79 9.28 -0.28
C LEU A 169 -12.39 7.98 0.43
N TYR A 170 -11.84 7.02 -0.30
CA TYR A 170 -11.40 5.73 0.25
C TYR A 170 -9.92 5.49 -0.04
N ASN A 171 -9.25 4.81 0.87
CA ASN A 171 -7.92 4.23 0.65
C ASN A 171 -8.13 2.82 0.08
N VAL A 172 -7.70 2.60 -1.17
CA VAL A 172 -7.99 1.35 -1.89
C VAL A 172 -6.74 0.75 -2.49
N SER A 173 -6.64 -0.57 -2.44
CA SER A 173 -5.63 -1.35 -3.14
C SER A 173 -6.26 -2.06 -4.34
N ALA A 174 -5.61 -1.95 -5.50
CA ALA A 174 -5.99 -2.65 -6.71
C ALA A 174 -4.99 -3.76 -7.05
N VAL A 175 -5.51 -4.86 -7.58
CA VAL A 175 -4.71 -5.98 -8.08
C VAL A 175 -4.79 -5.98 -9.61
N PHE A 176 -3.63 -5.94 -10.26
CA PHE A 176 -3.49 -5.99 -11.71
C PHE A 176 -3.08 -7.39 -12.13
N LYS A 177 -3.83 -7.96 -13.08
CA LYS A 177 -3.55 -9.28 -13.66
C LYS A 177 -2.37 -9.21 -14.65
N PRO A 178 -1.73 -10.34 -14.98
CA PRO A 178 -0.63 -10.37 -15.96
C PRO A 178 -0.99 -9.82 -17.35
N ASP A 179 -2.29 -9.74 -17.69
CA ASP A 179 -2.81 -9.12 -18.91
C ASP A 179 -2.94 -7.58 -18.82
N GLY A 180 -2.57 -7.00 -17.67
CA GLY A 180 -2.63 -5.56 -17.41
C GLY A 180 -4.01 -5.05 -16.96
N GLN A 181 -5.03 -5.87 -16.93
CA GLN A 181 -6.34 -5.45 -16.46
C GLN A 181 -6.37 -5.40 -14.92
N ALA A 182 -6.98 -4.36 -14.37
CA ALA A 182 -7.32 -4.37 -12.96
C ALA A 182 -8.40 -5.43 -12.67
N HIS A 183 -8.25 -6.12 -11.53
CA HIS A 183 -9.31 -7.02 -11.05
C HIS A 183 -10.59 -6.21 -10.78
N PRO A 184 -11.80 -6.76 -11.04
CA PRO A 184 -13.05 -6.00 -10.85
C PRO A 184 -13.35 -5.62 -9.39
N ALA A 185 -12.81 -6.35 -8.42
CA ALA A 185 -12.88 -5.98 -7.01
C ALA A 185 -11.69 -5.10 -6.62
N LEU A 186 -11.89 -4.24 -5.63
CA LEU A 186 -10.86 -3.43 -4.98
C LEU A 186 -10.84 -3.76 -3.48
N SER A 187 -9.67 -3.87 -2.87
CA SER A 187 -9.57 -3.97 -1.42
C SER A 187 -9.63 -2.56 -0.82
N VAL A 188 -10.71 -2.28 -0.09
CA VAL A 188 -10.96 -0.97 0.54
C VAL A 188 -10.54 -1.07 2.00
N LYS A 189 -9.65 -0.17 2.46
CA LYS A 189 -9.22 -0.10 3.86
C LYS A 189 -10.44 0.01 4.80
N SER A 190 -10.60 -0.98 5.66
CA SER A 190 -11.73 -1.07 6.58
C SER A 190 -11.51 -0.28 7.86
N PHE A 191 -10.25 -0.17 8.28
CA PHE A 191 -9.85 0.48 9.53
C PHE A 191 -8.86 1.64 9.26
N PRO A 192 -9.34 2.79 8.71
CA PRO A 192 -8.54 4.00 8.66
C PRO A 192 -8.11 4.42 10.08
N ILE A 193 -6.86 4.87 10.24
CA ILE A 193 -6.36 5.37 11.53
C ILE A 193 -6.90 6.78 11.84
N ALA A 194 -6.73 7.24 13.08
CA ALA A 194 -7.26 8.53 13.54
C ALA A 194 -6.87 9.73 12.68
N THR A 195 -5.67 9.71 12.09
CA THR A 195 -5.21 10.77 11.18
C THR A 195 -5.85 10.72 9.79
N GLU A 196 -6.37 9.56 9.37
CA GLU A 196 -7.08 9.36 8.10
C GLU A 196 -8.58 9.67 8.22
N LEU A 197 -9.22 9.27 9.32
CA LEU A 197 -10.67 9.38 9.53
C LEU A 197 -11.27 10.76 9.22
N PRO A 198 -10.56 11.90 9.42
CA PRO A 198 -11.12 13.19 9.04
C PRO A 198 -11.39 13.38 7.55
N PHE A 199 -10.81 12.53 6.66
CA PHE A 199 -11.00 12.66 5.21
C PHE A 199 -11.08 11.34 4.43
N VAL A 200 -10.82 10.19 5.08
CA VAL A 200 -10.92 8.85 4.48
C VAL A 200 -12.06 8.10 5.15
N ALA A 201 -12.96 7.56 4.35
CA ALA A 201 -14.08 6.74 4.83
C ALA A 201 -13.61 5.28 5.03
N SER A 202 -14.17 4.62 6.05
CA SER A 202 -13.98 3.20 6.31
C SER A 202 -14.66 2.34 5.25
N GLY A 203 -13.97 1.30 4.79
CA GLY A 203 -14.58 0.18 4.10
C GLY A 203 -15.38 -0.70 5.06
N LEU A 204 -16.02 -1.73 4.52
CA LEU A 204 -16.69 -2.76 5.29
C LEU A 204 -15.85 -4.03 5.25
N THR A 205 -15.48 -4.56 6.41
CA THR A 205 -14.64 -5.76 6.52
C THR A 205 -15.24 -6.96 5.78
N GLY A 206 -16.57 -7.12 5.85
CA GLY A 206 -17.29 -8.17 5.10
C GLY A 206 -17.23 -8.01 3.57
N ASN A 207 -16.77 -6.88 3.05
CA ASN A 207 -16.58 -6.63 1.63
C ASN A 207 -15.12 -6.76 1.17
N LEU A 208 -14.19 -7.10 2.08
CA LEU A 208 -12.80 -7.38 1.71
C LEU A 208 -12.75 -8.58 0.75
N PRO A 209 -12.22 -8.42 -0.47
CA PRO A 209 -12.22 -9.48 -1.47
C PRO A 209 -11.02 -10.42 -1.30
N VAL A 210 -11.15 -11.60 -1.93
CA VAL A 210 -10.03 -12.47 -2.28
C VAL A 210 -9.89 -12.47 -3.79
N PHE A 211 -8.66 -12.36 -4.28
CA PHE A 211 -8.34 -12.26 -5.70
C PHE A 211 -7.82 -13.60 -6.21
N GLU A 212 -8.40 -14.11 -7.29
CA GLU A 212 -7.84 -15.26 -7.98
C GLU A 212 -6.58 -14.84 -8.74
N THR A 213 -5.46 -15.48 -8.43
CA THR A 213 -4.16 -15.24 -9.08
C THR A 213 -3.53 -16.54 -9.55
N PRO A 214 -2.57 -16.53 -10.48
CA PRO A 214 -1.83 -17.73 -10.85
C PRO A 214 -1.09 -18.42 -9.69
N ALA A 215 -0.77 -17.68 -8.62
CA ALA A 215 -0.12 -18.21 -7.42
C ALA A 215 -1.08 -18.80 -6.39
N GLY A 216 -2.40 -18.54 -6.54
CA GLY A 216 -3.44 -18.93 -5.59
C GLY A 216 -4.34 -17.76 -5.18
N ARG A 217 -5.18 -18.01 -4.20
CA ARG A 217 -6.21 -17.09 -3.69
C ARG A 217 -5.59 -16.05 -2.74
N LEU A 218 -5.48 -14.81 -3.21
CA LEU A 218 -4.79 -13.71 -2.52
C LEU A 218 -5.77 -12.82 -1.75
N GLY A 219 -5.60 -12.69 -0.44
CA GLY A 219 -6.17 -11.63 0.38
C GLY A 219 -5.27 -10.39 0.41
N VAL A 220 -5.85 -9.20 0.33
CA VAL A 220 -5.12 -7.94 0.47
C VAL A 220 -5.71 -7.14 1.62
N LEU A 221 -4.91 -6.90 2.67
CA LEU A 221 -5.26 -6.13 3.86
C LEU A 221 -4.44 -4.84 3.87
N VAL A 222 -5.10 -3.68 3.91
CA VAL A 222 -4.37 -2.40 3.83
C VAL A 222 -3.95 -1.94 5.22
N CYS A 223 -2.66 -2.07 5.53
CA CYS A 223 -1.99 -1.53 6.73
C CYS A 223 -2.72 -1.91 8.03
N ALA A 224 -3.43 -0.96 8.68
CA ALA A 224 -4.15 -1.19 9.92
C ALA A 224 -5.22 -2.29 9.85
N ASP A 225 -5.73 -2.66 8.67
CA ASP A 225 -6.63 -3.80 8.53
C ASP A 225 -6.00 -5.09 9.06
N SER A 226 -4.66 -5.22 8.98
CA SER A 226 -3.91 -6.38 9.44
C SER A 226 -3.87 -6.53 10.97
N PHE A 227 -4.27 -5.51 11.73
CA PHE A 227 -4.37 -5.57 13.19
C PHE A 227 -5.71 -6.14 13.69
N TYR A 228 -6.71 -6.29 12.81
CA TYR A 228 -8.07 -6.63 13.22
C TYR A 228 -8.43 -8.09 12.89
N PRO A 229 -8.84 -8.90 13.88
CA PRO A 229 -9.23 -10.30 13.68
C PRO A 229 -10.31 -10.48 12.62
N GLN A 230 -11.26 -9.54 12.54
CA GLN A 230 -12.38 -9.59 11.58
C GLN A 230 -11.89 -9.63 10.12
N ALA A 231 -10.75 -8.98 9.81
CA ALA A 231 -10.17 -9.05 8.48
C ALA A 231 -9.68 -10.47 8.15
N TYR A 232 -9.06 -11.16 9.11
CA TYR A 232 -8.60 -12.54 8.94
C TYR A 232 -9.76 -13.56 8.93
N GLU A 233 -10.82 -13.31 9.70
CA GLU A 233 -12.06 -14.10 9.63
C GLU A 233 -12.67 -14.04 8.22
N GLN A 234 -12.70 -12.85 7.62
CA GLN A 234 -13.14 -12.66 6.24
C GLN A 234 -12.24 -13.42 5.26
N MET A 235 -10.91 -13.32 5.39
CA MET A 235 -9.95 -14.05 4.57
C MET A 235 -10.16 -15.57 4.69
N LYS A 236 -10.39 -16.07 5.90
CA LYS A 236 -10.70 -17.49 6.15
C LYS A 236 -12.00 -17.91 5.49
N SER A 237 -13.07 -17.13 5.63
CA SER A 237 -14.37 -17.43 5.05
C SER A 237 -14.31 -17.53 3.52
N LEU A 238 -13.47 -16.70 2.89
CA LEU A 238 -13.21 -16.68 1.46
C LEU A 238 -12.08 -17.62 1.04
N LYS A 239 -11.52 -18.42 1.97
CA LYS A 239 -10.46 -19.41 1.71
C LYS A 239 -9.25 -18.79 1.03
N ALA A 240 -8.76 -17.66 1.55
CA ALA A 240 -7.49 -17.09 1.12
C ALA A 240 -6.34 -18.09 1.38
N GLU A 241 -5.37 -18.13 0.48
CA GLU A 241 -4.17 -18.99 0.57
C GLU A 241 -2.91 -18.13 0.82
N LEU A 242 -2.98 -16.87 0.41
CA LEU A 242 -1.92 -15.89 0.49
C LEU A 242 -2.46 -14.59 1.08
N ILE A 243 -1.64 -13.87 1.88
CA ILE A 243 -2.00 -12.53 2.38
C ILE A 243 -0.90 -11.53 2.04
N ALA A 244 -1.29 -10.43 1.40
CA ALA A 244 -0.46 -9.26 1.16
C ALA A 244 -0.95 -8.08 2.01
N VAL A 245 -0.02 -7.38 2.65
CA VAL A 245 -0.30 -6.21 3.49
C VAL A 245 0.51 -5.01 2.99
N PRO A 246 -0.04 -4.20 2.07
CA PRO A 246 0.49 -2.88 1.78
C PRO A 246 0.41 -1.98 3.02
N SER A 247 1.54 -1.42 3.47
CA SER A 247 1.62 -0.61 4.69
C SER A 247 2.40 0.68 4.49
N PHE A 248 2.10 1.66 5.33
CA PHE A 248 2.80 2.93 5.43
C PHE A 248 2.85 3.39 6.88
N SER A 249 4.01 3.81 7.32
CA SER A 249 4.23 4.35 8.66
C SER A 249 4.96 5.68 8.54
N MET A 250 4.58 6.64 9.38
CA MET A 250 5.16 7.99 9.42
C MET A 250 5.79 8.24 10.78
N GLY A 251 6.94 8.90 10.77
CA GLY A 251 7.64 9.31 11.98
C GLY A 251 8.97 8.60 12.18
N LYS A 252 9.99 9.42 12.44
CA LYS A 252 11.35 8.94 12.61
C LYS A 252 11.51 8.04 13.84
N GLY A 253 12.01 6.82 13.60
CA GLY A 253 12.26 5.87 14.67
C GLY A 253 11.00 5.32 15.35
N LEU A 254 9.83 5.49 14.74
CA LEU A 254 8.55 5.04 15.30
C LEU A 254 8.58 3.57 15.69
N TRP A 255 9.23 2.71 14.91
CA TRP A 255 9.31 1.27 15.16
C TRP A 255 9.81 0.89 16.55
N ASN A 256 10.70 1.71 17.11
CA ASN A 256 11.29 1.53 18.44
C ASN A 256 10.65 2.40 19.53
N GLN A 257 9.60 3.18 19.21
CA GLN A 257 8.87 3.97 20.20
C GLN A 257 7.82 3.11 20.90
N PRO A 258 7.41 3.50 22.13
CA PRO A 258 6.29 2.84 22.79
C PRO A 258 5.03 2.85 21.92
N TRP A 259 4.41 1.70 21.77
CA TRP A 259 3.17 1.56 21.01
C TRP A 259 2.03 2.38 21.62
N GLY A 260 1.43 3.21 20.81
CA GLY A 260 0.35 4.13 21.24
C GLY A 260 -1.04 3.51 21.31
N ASP A 261 -1.18 2.16 21.21
CA ASP A 261 -2.44 1.45 21.11
C ASP A 261 -3.12 1.61 19.73
N TYR A 262 -4.30 1.05 19.58
CA TYR A 262 -5.12 1.11 18.37
C TYR A 262 -5.53 2.55 18.07
N SER A 263 -5.50 2.91 16.80
CA SER A 263 -5.78 4.27 16.34
C SER A 263 -6.93 4.25 15.33
N GLY A 264 -7.99 5.00 15.63
CA GLY A 264 -9.14 5.17 14.73
C GLY A 264 -10.34 4.30 15.10
N ALA A 265 -10.19 3.01 15.27
CA ALA A 265 -11.22 2.09 15.76
C ALA A 265 -10.81 1.48 17.10
N GLU A 266 -11.78 0.92 17.82
CA GLU A 266 -11.55 0.27 19.11
C GLU A 266 -10.60 -0.93 18.98
N ALA A 267 -9.81 -1.17 20.03
CA ALA A 267 -8.97 -2.35 20.12
C ALA A 267 -9.83 -3.63 20.16
N PRO A 268 -9.44 -4.68 19.41
CA PRO A 268 -10.10 -5.98 19.51
C PRO A 268 -10.03 -6.57 20.92
N ALA A 269 -11.00 -7.42 21.27
CA ALA A 269 -11.11 -8.01 22.61
C ALA A 269 -9.95 -8.97 22.98
N ASP A 270 -9.18 -9.42 22.00
CA ASP A 270 -8.01 -10.29 22.20
C ASP A 270 -6.70 -9.51 22.43
N VAL A 271 -6.75 -8.20 22.49
CA VAL A 271 -5.60 -7.33 22.78
C VAL A 271 -5.46 -7.14 24.27
N ASP A 272 -4.24 -7.35 24.80
CA ASP A 272 -3.93 -7.04 26.20
C ASP A 272 -3.77 -5.52 26.37
N PRO A 273 -4.66 -4.84 27.14
CA PRO A 273 -4.55 -3.40 27.34
C PRO A 273 -3.22 -2.95 27.99
N ALA A 274 -2.54 -3.88 28.70
CA ALA A 274 -1.24 -3.60 29.32
C ALA A 274 -0.09 -3.50 28.29
N ASP A 275 -0.32 -3.87 27.06
CA ASP A 275 0.70 -3.77 26.00
C ASP A 275 0.85 -2.34 25.47
N ALA A 276 -0.20 -1.52 25.55
CA ALA A 276 -0.12 -0.11 25.21
C ALA A 276 0.92 0.60 26.10
N GLY A 277 1.86 1.31 25.49
CA GLY A 277 2.98 1.97 26.15
C GLY A 277 4.08 1.04 26.68
N ARG A 278 3.87 -0.29 26.69
CA ARG A 278 4.85 -1.30 27.15
C ARG A 278 5.61 -1.92 25.98
N LEU A 279 4.89 -2.37 24.94
CA LEU A 279 5.51 -2.84 23.71
C LEU A 279 6.03 -1.65 22.91
N THR A 280 7.04 -1.89 22.09
CA THR A 280 7.37 -0.97 21.00
C THR A 280 6.35 -1.13 19.86
N GLU A 281 6.31 -0.14 18.96
CA GLU A 281 5.48 -0.22 17.75
C GLU A 281 5.79 -1.50 16.95
N GLY A 282 7.07 -1.84 16.76
CA GLY A 282 7.51 -3.06 16.06
C GLY A 282 7.03 -4.34 16.75
N GLU A 283 7.14 -4.43 18.09
CA GLU A 283 6.65 -5.57 18.84
C GLU A 283 5.12 -5.71 18.73
N ALA A 284 4.39 -4.60 18.69
CA ALA A 284 2.95 -4.60 18.47
C ALA A 284 2.59 -5.08 17.04
N TRP A 285 3.34 -4.64 16.01
CA TRP A 285 3.19 -5.15 14.65
C TRP A 285 3.45 -6.66 14.56
N HIS A 286 4.47 -7.17 15.26
CA HIS A 286 4.73 -8.61 15.31
C HIS A 286 3.60 -9.39 16.00
N LYS A 287 3.10 -8.85 17.12
CA LYS A 287 2.10 -9.53 17.95
C LYS A 287 0.69 -9.45 17.38
N TYR A 288 0.29 -8.30 16.85
CA TYR A 288 -1.11 -7.98 16.56
C TYR A 288 -1.42 -7.77 15.07
N ALA A 289 -0.40 -7.77 14.18
CA ALA A 289 -0.61 -7.68 12.75
C ALA A 289 -0.32 -9.02 12.04
N LEU A 290 0.24 -9.00 10.82
CA LEU A 290 0.38 -10.18 9.97
C LEU A 290 0.97 -11.40 10.68
N LEU A 291 2.11 -11.25 11.38
CA LEU A 291 2.80 -12.38 12.01
C LEU A 291 1.95 -13.04 13.09
N GLY A 292 1.31 -12.24 13.94
CA GLY A 292 0.50 -12.73 15.04
C GLY A 292 -0.87 -13.29 14.63
N ARG A 293 -1.38 -12.92 13.44
CA ARG A 293 -2.77 -13.20 13.05
C ARG A 293 -2.95 -14.10 11.84
N ILE A 294 -1.99 -14.21 10.95
CA ILE A 294 -2.14 -14.92 9.67
C ILE A 294 -2.61 -16.38 9.85
N ALA A 295 -2.13 -17.05 10.91
CA ALA A 295 -2.50 -18.44 11.21
C ALA A 295 -4.00 -18.59 11.55
N SER A 296 -4.68 -17.56 12.06
CA SER A 296 -6.12 -17.58 12.36
C SER A 296 -6.96 -17.67 11.09
N ALA A 297 -6.45 -17.15 9.97
CA ALA A 297 -7.05 -17.31 8.65
C ALA A 297 -6.77 -18.68 8.01
N GLY A 298 -5.91 -19.51 8.62
CA GLY A 298 -5.44 -20.77 8.03
C GLY A 298 -4.40 -20.58 6.92
N VAL A 299 -3.83 -19.39 6.80
CA VAL A 299 -2.86 -19.01 5.77
C VAL A 299 -1.44 -19.16 6.32
N LYS A 300 -0.50 -19.60 5.47
CA LYS A 300 0.91 -19.79 5.84
C LYS A 300 1.84 -18.75 5.21
N HIS A 301 1.49 -18.20 4.06
CA HIS A 301 2.36 -17.33 3.29
C HIS A 301 1.81 -15.91 3.27
N GLY A 302 2.61 -14.97 3.71
CA GLY A 302 2.23 -13.57 3.72
C GLY A 302 3.43 -12.63 3.62
N VAL A 303 3.15 -11.42 3.13
CA VAL A 303 4.13 -10.34 3.06
C VAL A 303 3.48 -9.05 3.51
N ASN A 304 4.17 -8.30 4.37
CA ASN A 304 3.84 -6.93 4.75
C ASN A 304 4.93 -6.01 4.20
N VAL A 305 4.56 -5.00 3.42
CA VAL A 305 5.52 -4.15 2.71
C VAL A 305 5.29 -2.69 3.08
N PHE A 306 6.35 -2.03 3.55
CA PHE A 306 6.31 -0.62 3.91
C PHE A 306 6.85 0.30 2.81
N LEU A 307 6.22 1.47 2.67
CA LEU A 307 6.74 2.55 1.84
C LEU A 307 7.86 3.28 2.57
N HIS A 308 9.02 3.37 1.94
CA HIS A 308 10.14 4.18 2.40
C HIS A 308 10.40 5.35 1.47
N GLY A 309 11.03 6.39 1.98
CA GLY A 309 11.49 7.50 1.14
C GLY A 309 11.50 8.87 1.79
N GLU A 310 12.06 9.82 1.05
CA GLU A 310 12.05 11.24 1.37
C GLU A 310 10.83 11.90 0.73
N LEU A 311 9.68 11.73 1.38
CA LEU A 311 8.40 12.30 0.98
C LEU A 311 8.09 13.51 1.88
N TRP A 312 8.76 14.64 1.62
CA TRP A 312 8.68 15.89 2.39
C TRP A 312 9.07 15.69 3.86
N ASP A 313 8.16 16.00 4.78
CA ASP A 313 8.31 15.86 6.24
C ASP A 313 7.54 14.64 6.80
N LEU A 314 7.23 13.64 5.96
CA LEU A 314 6.48 12.46 6.41
C LEU A 314 7.38 11.43 7.13
N GLU A 315 8.69 11.53 6.98
CA GLU A 315 9.67 10.66 7.67
C GLU A 315 9.33 9.17 7.50
N ALA A 316 9.10 8.76 6.24
CA ALA A 316 8.75 7.39 5.85
C ALA A 316 9.99 6.49 5.88
N GLU A 317 10.49 6.16 7.07
CA GLU A 317 11.72 5.41 7.26
C GLU A 317 11.60 4.43 8.44
N ASN A 318 12.42 3.36 8.40
CA ASN A 318 12.65 2.44 9.52
C ASN A 318 11.47 1.55 9.96
N SER A 319 10.45 1.38 9.14
CA SER A 319 9.46 0.31 9.35
C SER A 319 9.80 -0.85 8.42
N PRO A 320 10.35 -1.96 8.95
CA PRO A 320 10.84 -3.03 8.11
C PRO A 320 9.72 -3.81 7.43
N SER A 321 9.92 -4.15 6.17
CA SER A 321 9.03 -5.10 5.49
C SER A 321 9.28 -6.52 5.97
N ILE A 322 8.21 -7.30 6.04
CA ILE A 322 8.20 -8.64 6.64
C ILE A 322 7.68 -9.65 5.62
N MET A 323 8.30 -10.83 5.53
CA MET A 323 7.77 -11.99 4.83
C MET A 323 7.70 -13.20 5.75
N MET A 324 6.65 -14.04 5.57
CA MET A 324 6.36 -15.16 6.45
C MET A 324 6.00 -16.42 5.68
N ASN A 325 6.59 -17.54 6.08
CA ASN A 325 6.31 -18.90 5.60
C ASN A 325 6.04 -19.84 6.79
N GLY A 326 4.79 -20.01 7.13
CA GLY A 326 4.39 -20.79 8.30
C GLY A 326 4.92 -20.18 9.61
N GLN A 327 5.87 -20.83 10.26
CA GLN A 327 6.53 -20.32 11.47
C GLN A 327 7.85 -19.59 11.20
N SER A 328 8.36 -19.68 9.98
CA SER A 328 9.58 -18.98 9.58
C SER A 328 9.23 -17.60 9.04
N TRP A 329 9.93 -16.59 9.46
CA TRP A 329 9.74 -15.24 8.96
C TRP A 329 11.06 -14.49 8.85
N PHE A 330 11.04 -13.42 8.08
CA PHE A 330 12.16 -12.51 7.87
C PHE A 330 11.66 -11.07 7.94
N GLU A 331 12.46 -10.22 8.54
CA GLU A 331 12.26 -8.78 8.65
C GLU A 331 13.43 -8.06 7.97
N SER A 332 13.14 -7.13 7.06
CA SER A 332 14.14 -6.35 6.36
C SER A 332 14.93 -5.44 7.32
N ILE A 333 16.23 -5.41 7.16
CA ILE A 333 17.09 -4.45 7.86
C ILE A 333 17.44 -3.23 7.01
N ALA A 334 16.90 -3.16 5.80
CA ALA A 334 17.14 -2.05 4.89
C ALA A 334 16.55 -0.76 5.42
N THR A 335 17.36 0.28 5.48
CA THR A 335 16.90 1.63 5.80
C THR A 335 16.27 2.34 4.61
N ARG A 336 16.51 1.85 3.39
CA ARG A 336 15.96 2.38 2.14
C ARG A 336 15.17 1.30 1.39
N GLY A 337 15.55 1.00 0.15
CA GLY A 337 14.84 0.03 -0.67
C GLY A 337 15.20 -1.42 -0.38
N ALA A 338 14.23 -2.32 -0.42
CA ALA A 338 14.43 -3.76 -0.31
C ALA A 338 13.56 -4.56 -1.28
N LEU A 339 14.04 -5.76 -1.64
CA LEU A 339 13.27 -6.80 -2.32
C LEU A 339 13.25 -8.06 -1.45
N LEU A 340 12.06 -8.54 -1.16
CA LEU A 340 11.80 -9.71 -0.32
C LEU A 340 11.10 -10.77 -1.17
N ASN A 341 11.79 -11.86 -1.48
CA ASN A 341 11.25 -12.96 -2.27
C ASN A 341 10.84 -14.13 -1.37
N LEU A 342 9.57 -14.43 -1.31
CA LEU A 342 8.99 -15.54 -0.57
C LEU A 342 8.49 -16.60 -1.56
N TRP A 343 9.21 -17.74 -1.68
CA TRP A 343 8.76 -18.89 -2.46
C TRP A 343 7.61 -19.64 -1.77
N LEU A 344 6.65 -20.15 -2.59
CA LEU A 344 5.43 -20.83 -2.13
C LEU A 344 5.52 -22.35 -2.14
#